data_ccdc9f04960bd58ddf03e89e5969a027
#
_entry.id   ccdc9f04960bd58ddf03e89e5969a027
#
_cell.length_a   1.000
_cell.length_b   1.000
_cell.length_c   1.000
_cell.angle_alpha   90.00
_cell.angle_beta   90.00
_cell.angle_gamma   90.00
#
_symmetry.space_group_name_H-M   'P 1'
#
loop_
_entity.id
_entity.type
_entity.pdbx_description
1 polymer ?
#
loop_
_entity_poly.entity_id
_entity_poly.type
_entity_poly.pdbx_seq_one_letter_code
_entity_poly.pdbx_strand_id
1 'polypeptide(L)'
;DVYKRQNQRAAQLGCKNTHFNNPNGLPDETHYTTAGDMMKIAKAAWYNPRFRKFVTTQVYEIPPTNKQSETRYLLNHHKMMPGQSYAYDGVLGGKTGYTDAAGSTLVTYAKRGNSILIAVVLNSTNGAFPDTTSLLDYGFDNFEKVDLNIDTDPVPAVFLPCEKHLLKDWNNLCSFYYMRHVYVTVPTGTDVSQLVKKQKLLNNSSKLQH
;
A
#
# COMPACT_ATOMS: atom_id res chain seq x y z
N ASP A 1 11.46 8.07 21.50
CA ASP A 1 10.00 8.13 21.55
C ASP A 1 9.37 7.55 20.28
N VAL A 2 8.40 6.64 20.43
CA VAL A 2 7.76 5.92 19.31
C VAL A 2 7.00 6.90 18.39
N TYR A 3 6.20 7.81 18.94
CA TYR A 3 5.41 8.75 18.16
C TYR A 3 6.29 9.74 17.35
N LYS A 4 7.47 10.11 17.82
CA LYS A 4 8.42 10.90 17.03
C LYS A 4 8.90 10.14 15.79
N ARG A 5 9.17 8.84 15.93
CA ARG A 5 9.50 7.98 14.78
C ARG A 5 8.32 7.83 13.82
N GLN A 6 7.08 7.75 14.34
CA GLN A 6 5.88 7.71 13.50
C GLN A 6 5.77 8.98 12.65
N ASN A 7 5.92 10.17 13.24
CA ASN A 7 5.89 11.45 12.52
C ASN A 7 7.01 11.58 11.48
N GLN A 8 8.23 11.19 11.83
CA GLN A 8 9.35 11.14 10.88
C GLN A 8 9.04 10.21 9.70
N ARG A 9 8.50 9.01 9.99
CA ARG A 9 8.14 8.06 8.94
C ARG A 9 7.00 8.56 8.07
N ALA A 10 5.97 9.16 8.63
CA ALA A 10 4.88 9.78 7.88
C ALA A 10 5.41 10.87 6.93
N ALA A 11 6.28 11.74 7.40
CA ALA A 11 6.93 12.76 6.57
C ALA A 11 7.75 12.15 5.41
N GLN A 12 8.55 11.09 5.67
CA GLN A 12 9.30 10.36 4.63
C GLN A 12 8.38 9.73 3.57
N LEU A 13 7.16 9.32 3.95
CA LEU A 13 6.15 8.78 3.03
C LEU A 13 5.40 9.88 2.26
N GLY A 14 5.74 11.14 2.50
CA GLY A 14 5.09 12.29 1.85
C GLY A 14 3.71 12.63 2.44
N CYS A 15 3.45 12.25 3.69
CA CYS A 15 2.27 12.69 4.42
C CYS A 15 2.42 14.18 4.79
N LYS A 16 1.44 14.99 4.44
CA LYS A 16 1.49 16.44 4.67
C LYS A 16 0.49 16.91 5.74
N ASN A 17 -0.54 16.10 5.99
CA ASN A 17 -1.65 16.41 6.88
C ASN A 17 -1.83 15.29 7.92
N THR A 18 -0.74 14.87 8.55
CA THR A 18 -0.71 13.80 9.54
C THR A 18 0.21 14.17 10.68
N HIS A 19 -0.30 14.07 11.89
CA HIS A 19 0.48 14.21 13.11
C HIS A 19 0.04 13.18 14.15
N PHE A 20 0.99 12.43 14.68
CA PHE A 20 0.80 11.48 15.77
C PHE A 20 1.31 12.05 17.06
N ASN A 21 0.47 12.04 18.10
CA ASN A 21 0.84 12.48 19.45
C ASN A 21 1.06 11.32 20.43
N ASN A 22 0.58 10.14 20.05
CA ASN A 22 0.78 8.90 20.78
C ASN A 22 0.81 7.69 19.82
N PRO A 23 1.36 6.53 20.25
CA PRO A 23 1.46 5.35 19.37
C PRO A 23 0.20 4.48 19.35
N ASN A 24 -0.73 4.68 20.25
CA ASN A 24 -1.89 3.81 20.49
C ASN A 24 -3.22 4.34 19.97
N GLY A 25 -3.24 5.57 19.42
CA GLY A 25 -4.42 6.14 18.78
C GLY A 25 -5.45 6.70 19.76
N LEU A 26 -5.03 7.07 20.98
CA LEU A 26 -5.90 7.81 21.89
C LEU A 26 -6.18 9.21 21.37
N PRO A 27 -7.41 9.74 21.58
CA PRO A 27 -7.76 11.08 21.12
C PRO A 27 -6.84 12.16 21.73
N ASP A 28 -6.45 13.10 20.87
CA ASP A 28 -5.71 14.29 21.24
C ASP A 28 -5.96 15.33 20.15
N GLU A 29 -6.06 16.61 20.50
CA GLU A 29 -6.35 17.70 19.56
C GLU A 29 -5.34 17.82 18.41
N THR A 30 -4.11 17.39 18.68
CA THR A 30 -3.01 17.42 17.70
C THR A 30 -2.78 16.06 17.01
N HIS A 31 -3.62 15.05 17.29
CA HIS A 31 -3.54 13.73 16.69
C HIS A 31 -4.52 13.60 15.51
N TYR A 32 -4.04 13.83 14.31
CA TYR A 32 -4.87 13.87 13.12
C TYR A 32 -4.21 13.21 11.90
N THR A 33 -5.03 12.87 10.94
CA THR A 33 -4.63 12.37 9.62
C THR A 33 -5.69 12.67 8.56
N THR A 34 -5.39 12.33 7.30
CA THR A 34 -6.34 12.32 6.20
C THR A 34 -6.39 10.94 5.56
N ALA A 35 -7.48 10.63 4.82
CA ALA A 35 -7.58 9.36 4.09
C ALA A 35 -6.44 9.19 3.08
N GLY A 36 -6.04 10.27 2.39
CA GLY A 36 -4.93 10.24 1.45
C GLY A 36 -3.57 9.94 2.10
N ASP A 37 -3.29 10.51 3.27
CA ASP A 37 -2.05 10.22 3.99
C ASP A 37 -2.09 8.82 4.62
N MET A 38 -3.23 8.40 5.18
CA MET A 38 -3.39 7.05 5.71
C MET A 38 -3.22 5.99 4.60
N MET A 39 -3.66 6.26 3.38
CA MET A 39 -3.41 5.38 2.22
C MET A 39 -1.90 5.22 1.95
N LYS A 40 -1.11 6.31 2.02
CA LYS A 40 0.36 6.22 1.84
C LYS A 40 1.00 5.36 2.93
N ILE A 41 0.57 5.53 4.17
CA ILE A 41 1.02 4.73 5.32
C ILE A 41 0.62 3.27 5.14
N ALA A 42 -0.64 3.01 4.80
CA ALA A 42 -1.16 1.66 4.55
C ALA A 42 -0.42 0.96 3.41
N LYS A 43 -0.15 1.68 2.30
CA LYS A 43 0.64 1.16 1.18
C LYS A 43 2.05 0.78 1.63
N ALA A 44 2.74 1.63 2.37
CA ALA A 44 4.07 1.33 2.88
C ALA A 44 4.08 0.14 3.85
N ALA A 45 3.07 0.04 4.73
CA ALA A 45 2.90 -1.06 5.65
C ALA A 45 2.67 -2.40 4.93
N TRP A 46 1.93 -2.40 3.82
CA TRP A 46 1.66 -3.60 3.03
C TRP A 46 2.94 -4.26 2.48
N TYR A 47 3.97 -3.50 2.17
CA TYR A 47 5.26 -4.06 1.73
C TYR A 47 6.03 -4.77 2.84
N ASN A 48 5.66 -4.58 4.12
CA ASN A 48 6.26 -5.30 5.23
C ASN A 48 5.59 -6.69 5.39
N PRO A 49 6.32 -7.82 5.20
CA PRO A 49 5.72 -9.15 5.27
C PRO A 49 5.21 -9.50 6.66
N ARG A 50 5.82 -8.98 7.73
CA ARG A 50 5.33 -9.19 9.10
C ARG A 50 3.98 -8.48 9.31
N PHE A 51 3.85 -7.24 8.84
CA PHE A 51 2.60 -6.51 8.92
C PHE A 51 1.49 -7.25 8.16
N ARG A 52 1.76 -7.69 6.91
CA ARG A 52 0.79 -8.48 6.13
C ARG A 52 0.34 -9.71 6.90
N LYS A 53 1.27 -10.49 7.46
CA LYS A 53 0.93 -11.67 8.26
C LYS A 53 -0.07 -11.34 9.37
N PHE A 54 0.16 -10.25 10.12
CA PHE A 54 -0.74 -9.89 11.22
C PHE A 54 -2.13 -9.46 10.72
N VAL A 55 -2.21 -8.58 9.75
CA VAL A 55 -3.50 -8.03 9.30
C VAL A 55 -4.34 -9.03 8.50
N THR A 56 -3.72 -10.06 7.93
CA THR A 56 -4.42 -11.12 7.19
C THR A 56 -4.71 -12.36 8.03
N THR A 57 -4.18 -12.45 9.25
CA THR A 57 -4.51 -13.57 10.16
C THR A 57 -5.91 -13.35 10.73
N GLN A 58 -6.82 -14.29 10.47
CA GLN A 58 -8.19 -14.21 10.93
C GLN A 58 -8.35 -14.68 12.36
N VAL A 59 -7.69 -15.78 12.72
CA VAL A 59 -7.68 -16.37 14.05
C VAL A 59 -6.25 -16.68 14.43
N TYR A 60 -5.86 -16.37 15.64
CA TYR A 60 -4.58 -16.77 16.21
C TYR A 60 -4.79 -17.46 17.54
N GLU A 61 -4.20 -18.64 17.70
CA GLU A 61 -4.27 -19.44 18.91
C GLU A 61 -3.02 -19.21 19.77
N ILE A 62 -3.23 -18.90 21.03
CA ILE A 62 -2.18 -18.84 22.02
C ILE A 62 -2.32 -20.10 22.89
N PRO A 63 -1.36 -21.03 22.84
CA PRO A 63 -1.43 -22.27 23.60
C PRO A 63 -1.39 -22.00 25.12
N PRO A 64 -1.78 -23.00 25.93
CA PRO A 64 -1.65 -22.91 27.37
C PRO A 64 -0.24 -22.54 27.83
N THR A 65 -0.15 -21.83 28.95
CA THR A 65 1.11 -21.45 29.58
C THR A 65 1.08 -21.91 31.05
N ASN A 66 2.18 -21.77 31.75
CA ASN A 66 2.23 -22.06 33.19
C ASN A 66 1.35 -21.14 34.07
N LYS A 67 0.83 -20.04 33.50
CA LYS A 67 -0.05 -19.07 34.18
C LYS A 67 -1.50 -19.13 33.70
N GLN A 68 -1.73 -19.70 32.54
CA GLN A 68 -3.03 -19.81 31.89
C GLN A 68 -3.16 -21.21 31.28
N SER A 69 -4.03 -22.03 31.86
CA SER A 69 -4.22 -23.44 31.47
C SER A 69 -5.05 -23.64 30.21
N GLU A 70 -5.77 -22.59 29.76
CA GLU A 70 -6.65 -22.67 28.61
C GLU A 70 -6.00 -22.04 27.35
N THR A 71 -6.30 -22.62 26.17
CA THR A 71 -5.98 -22.01 24.88
C THR A 71 -6.80 -20.75 24.69
N ARG A 72 -6.15 -19.66 24.28
CA ARG A 72 -6.80 -18.39 23.97
C ARG A 72 -6.87 -18.19 22.47
N TYR A 73 -8.05 -17.81 21.99
CA TYR A 73 -8.29 -17.52 20.57
C TYR A 73 -8.43 -16.00 20.37
N LEU A 74 -7.54 -15.43 19.58
CA LEU A 74 -7.59 -14.02 19.19
C LEU A 74 -8.24 -13.93 17.81
N LEU A 75 -9.36 -13.22 17.72
CA LEU A 75 -10.10 -13.02 16.50
C LEU A 75 -9.76 -11.65 15.88
N ASN A 76 -9.56 -11.62 14.58
CA ASN A 76 -9.43 -10.35 13.86
C ASN A 76 -10.78 -9.60 13.85
N HIS A 77 -10.75 -8.33 14.19
CA HIS A 77 -11.96 -7.49 14.25
C HIS A 77 -12.44 -7.02 12.87
N HIS A 78 -11.74 -7.36 11.79
CA HIS A 78 -12.09 -6.94 10.44
C HIS A 78 -13.23 -7.79 9.88
N LYS A 79 -14.46 -7.33 10.04
CA LYS A 79 -15.68 -8.09 9.71
C LYS A 79 -15.92 -8.32 8.20
N MET A 80 -15.08 -7.81 7.31
CA MET A 80 -15.16 -8.10 5.87
C MET A 80 -14.32 -9.31 5.45
N MET A 81 -13.61 -9.95 6.36
CA MET A 81 -12.88 -11.19 6.07
C MET A 81 -13.84 -12.36 5.81
N PRO A 82 -13.41 -13.43 5.11
CA PRO A 82 -14.25 -14.58 4.81
C PRO A 82 -14.97 -15.15 6.04
N GLY A 83 -16.26 -15.44 5.90
CA GLY A 83 -17.08 -16.00 6.98
C GLY A 83 -17.53 -14.99 8.06
N GLN A 84 -17.18 -13.71 7.93
CA GLN A 84 -17.62 -12.65 8.83
C GLN A 84 -18.90 -11.97 8.33
N SER A 85 -19.55 -11.14 9.19
CA SER A 85 -20.86 -10.57 8.93
C SER A 85 -20.94 -9.59 7.74
N TYR A 86 -19.81 -9.02 7.33
CA TYR A 86 -19.70 -8.13 6.17
C TYR A 86 -18.72 -8.70 5.14
N ALA A 87 -18.61 -10.03 5.05
CA ALA A 87 -17.66 -10.68 4.15
C ALA A 87 -17.77 -10.11 2.73
N TYR A 88 -16.61 -9.74 2.17
CA TYR A 88 -16.49 -9.24 0.80
C TYR A 88 -15.42 -10.05 0.07
N ASP A 89 -15.74 -10.53 -1.13
CA ASP A 89 -14.84 -11.37 -1.89
C ASP A 89 -13.53 -10.66 -2.23
N GLY A 90 -12.42 -11.33 -1.94
CA GLY A 90 -11.08 -10.80 -2.16
C GLY A 90 -10.52 -9.98 -1.01
N VAL A 91 -11.27 -9.72 0.07
CA VAL A 91 -10.70 -9.03 1.25
C VAL A 91 -9.64 -9.90 1.91
N LEU A 92 -8.45 -9.33 2.04
CA LEU A 92 -7.30 -9.96 2.67
C LEU A 92 -7.22 -9.68 4.17
N GLY A 93 -7.74 -8.54 4.59
CA GLY A 93 -7.71 -8.07 5.96
C GLY A 93 -7.49 -6.56 6.05
N GLY A 94 -7.11 -6.10 7.24
CA GLY A 94 -6.88 -4.67 7.47
C GLY A 94 -6.91 -4.31 8.95
N LYS A 95 -7.34 -3.06 9.25
CA LYS A 95 -7.39 -2.56 10.62
C LYS A 95 -8.61 -1.68 10.83
N THR A 96 -9.38 -2.03 11.85
CA THR A 96 -10.49 -1.22 12.37
C THR A 96 -10.00 -0.20 13.39
N GLY A 97 -10.71 0.90 13.54
CA GLY A 97 -10.50 1.86 14.61
C GLY A 97 -11.81 2.54 15.01
N TYR A 98 -11.90 2.91 16.27
CA TYR A 98 -13.01 3.67 16.80
C TYR A 98 -12.56 4.49 18.01
N THR A 99 -12.95 5.74 18.04
CA THR A 99 -13.01 6.59 19.23
C THR A 99 -14.20 7.51 19.04
N ASP A 100 -14.76 8.07 20.12
CA ASP A 100 -15.89 9.00 20.00
C ASP A 100 -15.54 10.23 19.15
N ALA A 101 -14.29 10.70 19.21
CA ALA A 101 -13.83 11.82 18.42
C ALA A 101 -13.58 11.48 16.94
N ALA A 102 -13.08 10.29 16.64
CA ALA A 102 -12.72 9.88 15.27
C ALA A 102 -13.86 9.19 14.53
N GLY A 103 -14.90 8.74 15.24
CA GLY A 103 -15.94 7.88 14.65
C GLY A 103 -15.39 6.53 14.20
N SER A 104 -16.16 5.83 13.38
CA SER A 104 -15.73 4.54 12.80
C SER A 104 -14.71 4.73 11.69
N THR A 105 -13.58 4.06 11.80
CA THR A 105 -12.50 4.09 10.82
C THR A 105 -12.11 2.69 10.36
N LEU A 106 -11.72 2.55 9.11
CA LEU A 106 -11.33 1.27 8.54
C LEU A 106 -10.28 1.44 7.44
N VAL A 107 -9.25 0.62 7.49
CA VAL A 107 -8.31 0.40 6.37
C VAL A 107 -8.48 -1.05 5.94
N THR A 108 -8.72 -1.28 4.66
CA THR A 108 -8.96 -2.61 4.08
C THR A 108 -8.06 -2.85 2.89
N TYR A 109 -7.46 -4.03 2.85
CA TYR A 109 -6.73 -4.55 1.70
C TYR A 109 -7.58 -5.62 1.02
N ALA A 110 -7.85 -5.45 -0.26
CA ALA A 110 -8.60 -6.41 -1.06
C ALA A 110 -7.87 -6.73 -2.36
N LYS A 111 -7.97 -7.98 -2.82
CA LYS A 111 -7.32 -8.47 -4.04
C LYS A 111 -8.37 -9.08 -4.96
N ARG A 112 -8.36 -8.66 -6.23
CA ARG A 112 -9.11 -9.31 -7.30
C ARG A 112 -8.15 -9.49 -8.50
N GLY A 113 -7.93 -10.73 -8.90
CA GLY A 113 -6.93 -11.04 -9.94
C GLY A 113 -5.52 -10.55 -9.55
N ASN A 114 -4.91 -9.71 -10.38
CA ASN A 114 -3.59 -9.12 -10.14
C ASN A 114 -3.63 -7.76 -9.44
N SER A 115 -4.80 -7.21 -9.19
CA SER A 115 -4.99 -5.91 -8.55
C SER A 115 -5.16 -6.06 -7.05
N ILE A 116 -4.46 -5.21 -6.29
CA ILE A 116 -4.67 -5.05 -4.85
C ILE A 116 -5.11 -3.61 -4.62
N LEU A 117 -6.29 -3.44 -4.03
CA LEU A 117 -6.82 -2.15 -3.62
C LEU A 117 -6.63 -1.93 -2.13
N ILE A 118 -6.47 -0.67 -1.77
CA ILE A 118 -6.45 -0.21 -0.37
C ILE A 118 -7.60 0.78 -0.24
N ALA A 119 -8.63 0.41 0.52
CA ALA A 119 -9.71 1.32 0.88
C ALA A 119 -9.44 1.92 2.26
N VAL A 120 -9.62 3.23 2.40
CA VAL A 120 -9.46 3.96 3.66
C VAL A 120 -10.74 4.75 3.92
N VAL A 121 -11.40 4.42 5.01
CA VAL A 121 -12.62 5.09 5.48
C VAL A 121 -12.30 5.73 6.84
N LEU A 122 -12.58 7.02 6.96
CA LEU A 122 -12.42 7.77 8.20
C LEU A 122 -13.74 8.46 8.56
N ASN A 123 -14.11 8.46 9.85
CA ASN A 123 -15.31 9.12 10.38
C ASN A 123 -16.58 8.74 9.61
N SER A 124 -16.81 7.45 9.39
CA SER A 124 -18.02 6.98 8.70
C SER A 124 -19.25 7.15 9.58
N THR A 125 -20.30 7.72 8.99
CA THR A 125 -21.64 7.85 9.60
C THR A 125 -22.59 6.71 9.22
N ASN A 126 -22.35 6.06 8.07
CA ASN A 126 -23.16 4.95 7.55
C ASN A 126 -22.64 3.58 7.97
N GLY A 127 -21.48 3.54 8.63
CA GLY A 127 -20.76 2.32 8.96
C GLY A 127 -19.57 2.08 8.03
N ALA A 128 -18.40 1.91 8.61
CA ALA A 128 -17.16 1.80 7.85
C ALA A 128 -17.11 0.59 6.91
N PHE A 129 -17.82 -0.50 7.20
CA PHE A 129 -17.86 -1.69 6.34
C PHE A 129 -18.69 -1.46 5.07
N PRO A 130 -19.96 -0.93 5.12
CA PRO A 130 -20.72 -0.58 3.92
C PRO A 130 -19.99 0.44 3.03
N ASP A 131 -19.41 1.49 3.61
CA ASP A 131 -18.68 2.50 2.86
C ASP A 131 -17.45 1.86 2.16
N THR A 132 -16.75 0.94 2.84
CA THR A 132 -15.62 0.20 2.26
C THR A 132 -16.08 -0.69 1.11
N THR A 133 -17.23 -1.36 1.21
CA THR A 133 -17.80 -2.16 0.10
C THR A 133 -17.99 -1.28 -1.13
N SER A 134 -18.66 -0.13 -0.98
CA SER A 134 -18.89 0.80 -2.09
C SER A 134 -17.58 1.30 -2.73
N LEU A 135 -16.56 1.58 -1.93
CA LEU A 135 -15.23 1.99 -2.44
C LEU A 135 -14.51 0.86 -3.18
N LEU A 136 -14.61 -0.37 -2.70
CA LEU A 136 -14.00 -1.53 -3.35
C LEU A 136 -14.71 -1.87 -4.66
N ASP A 137 -16.05 -1.83 -4.70
CA ASP A 137 -16.83 -2.00 -5.92
C ASP A 137 -16.43 -0.93 -6.95
N TYR A 138 -16.44 0.34 -6.55
CA TYR A 138 -15.99 1.42 -7.42
C TYR A 138 -14.58 1.19 -7.97
N GLY A 139 -13.64 0.79 -7.11
CA GLY A 139 -12.26 0.59 -7.48
C GLY A 139 -12.07 -0.60 -8.43
N PHE A 140 -12.72 -1.73 -8.19
CA PHE A 140 -12.58 -2.92 -9.03
C PHE A 140 -13.37 -2.84 -10.34
N ASP A 141 -14.47 -2.11 -10.36
CA ASP A 141 -15.31 -1.99 -11.57
C ASP A 141 -14.79 -0.94 -12.54
N ASN A 142 -14.12 0.11 -12.02
CA ASN A 142 -13.70 1.24 -12.85
C ASN A 142 -12.19 1.28 -13.14
N PHE A 143 -11.38 0.45 -12.51
CA PHE A 143 -9.93 0.45 -12.70
C PHE A 143 -9.38 -0.95 -12.88
N GLU A 144 -8.42 -1.08 -13.77
CA GLU A 144 -7.69 -2.32 -14.02
C GLU A 144 -6.19 -2.13 -13.94
N LYS A 145 -5.47 -3.19 -13.56
CA LYS A 145 -4.02 -3.22 -13.56
C LYS A 145 -3.54 -3.85 -14.86
N VAL A 146 -2.88 -3.05 -15.68
CA VAL A 146 -2.37 -3.47 -16.99
C VAL A 146 -0.85 -3.62 -16.94
N ASP A 147 -0.34 -4.68 -17.56
CA ASP A 147 1.08 -4.86 -17.82
C ASP A 147 1.43 -4.13 -19.12
N LEU A 148 2.25 -3.11 -19.01
CA LEU A 148 2.75 -2.36 -20.17
C LEU A 148 3.86 -3.12 -20.88
N ASN A 149 3.89 -4.38 -20.95
CA ASN A 149 4.91 -5.20 -21.62
C ASN A 149 5.83 -4.34 -22.53
N ILE A 150 6.80 -3.65 -21.91
CA ILE A 150 7.67 -2.72 -22.63
C ILE A 150 8.68 -3.59 -23.36
N ASP A 151 8.39 -3.91 -24.61
CA ASP A 151 9.37 -4.45 -25.56
C ASP A 151 10.45 -3.36 -25.74
N THR A 152 11.44 -3.40 -24.87
CA THR A 152 12.62 -2.59 -25.07
C THR A 152 13.54 -3.37 -26.00
N ASP A 153 13.69 -2.89 -27.25
CA ASP A 153 14.93 -3.15 -27.97
C ASP A 153 16.10 -2.93 -27.00
N PRO A 154 17.08 -3.81 -26.97
CA PRO A 154 18.20 -3.66 -26.04
C PRO A 154 18.78 -2.25 -26.23
N VAL A 155 18.51 -1.37 -25.26
CA VAL A 155 19.18 -0.06 -25.24
C VAL A 155 20.65 -0.35 -25.05
N PRO A 156 21.53 0.09 -25.98
CA PRO A 156 22.96 -0.12 -25.83
C PRO A 156 23.36 0.40 -24.45
N ALA A 157 24.15 -0.39 -23.73
CA ALA A 157 24.62 -0.06 -22.40
C ALA A 157 25.25 1.35 -22.44
N VAL A 158 24.58 2.32 -21.85
CA VAL A 158 25.14 3.67 -21.72
C VAL A 158 26.06 3.60 -20.52
N PHE A 159 27.35 3.63 -20.77
CA PHE A 159 28.36 3.76 -19.73
C PHE A 159 28.25 5.19 -19.18
N LEU A 160 27.63 5.35 -18.02
CA LEU A 160 27.78 6.58 -17.26
C LEU A 160 29.11 6.53 -16.53
N PRO A 161 30.01 7.53 -16.68
CA PRO A 161 31.22 7.60 -15.89
C PRO A 161 30.82 7.75 -14.42
N CYS A 162 31.04 6.69 -13.64
CA CYS A 162 30.86 6.74 -12.19
C CYS A 162 32.07 7.46 -11.61
N GLU A 163 31.88 8.51 -10.82
CA GLU A 163 32.98 9.19 -10.16
C GLU A 163 33.78 8.22 -9.30
N LYS A 164 35.10 8.30 -9.45
CA LYS A 164 36.10 7.34 -8.96
C LYS A 164 36.18 7.10 -7.43
N HIS A 165 35.30 7.67 -6.64
CA HIS A 165 35.44 7.69 -5.17
C HIS A 165 34.64 6.63 -4.39
N LEU A 166 33.76 5.85 -5.02
CA LEU A 166 32.87 4.95 -4.27
C LEU A 166 33.14 3.45 -4.41
N LEU A 167 33.95 3.00 -5.40
CA LEU A 167 34.22 1.56 -5.59
C LEU A 167 35.64 1.33 -6.04
N LYS A 168 36.54 1.06 -5.10
CA LYS A 168 37.96 0.82 -5.38
C LYS A 168 38.29 -0.49 -6.10
N ASP A 169 37.37 -1.47 -6.15
CA ASP A 169 37.64 -2.84 -6.59
C ASP A 169 36.64 -3.50 -7.52
N TRP A 170 35.72 -2.74 -8.15
CA TRP A 170 34.79 -3.32 -9.12
C TRP A 170 34.98 -2.64 -10.47
N ASN A 171 35.34 -3.45 -11.46
CA ASN A 171 35.37 -3.04 -12.87
C ASN A 171 34.05 -2.38 -13.23
N ASN A 172 34.08 -1.19 -13.79
CA ASN A 172 33.01 -0.24 -14.14
C ASN A 172 31.83 -0.85 -14.92
N LEU A 173 31.20 -1.90 -14.40
CA LEU A 173 29.97 -2.50 -14.93
C LEU A 173 28.78 -2.09 -14.08
N CYS A 174 28.15 -0.96 -14.42
CA CYS A 174 26.79 -0.69 -13.96
C CYS A 174 25.83 -1.54 -14.78
N SER A 175 25.34 -2.64 -14.20
CA SER A 175 24.28 -3.42 -14.80
C SER A 175 22.93 -2.73 -14.57
N PHE A 176 22.32 -2.21 -15.62
CA PHE A 176 20.95 -1.73 -15.57
C PHE A 176 19.99 -2.92 -15.66
N TYR A 177 19.24 -3.18 -14.59
CA TYR A 177 18.16 -4.15 -14.63
C TYR A 177 16.92 -3.50 -15.25
N TYR A 178 16.56 -3.93 -16.46
CA TYR A 178 15.28 -3.56 -17.06
C TYR A 178 14.17 -4.34 -16.38
N MET A 179 13.19 -3.64 -15.83
CA MET A 179 11.92 -4.26 -15.48
C MET A 179 11.16 -4.53 -16.79
N ARG A 180 11.11 -5.78 -17.23
CA ARG A 180 10.33 -6.19 -18.42
C ARG A 180 8.84 -5.97 -18.26
N HIS A 181 8.37 -5.90 -17.02
CA HIS A 181 6.98 -5.74 -16.68
C HIS A 181 6.79 -4.46 -15.85
N VAL A 182 6.20 -3.46 -16.46
CA VAL A 182 5.76 -2.24 -15.78
C VAL A 182 4.24 -2.29 -15.68
N TYR A 183 3.74 -2.36 -14.45
CA TYR A 183 2.31 -2.37 -14.20
C TYR A 183 1.81 -0.96 -13.93
N VAL A 184 0.75 -0.57 -14.60
CA VAL A 184 0.02 0.68 -14.34
C VAL A 184 -1.43 0.36 -13.99
N THR A 185 -2.03 1.19 -13.16
CA THR A 185 -3.48 1.16 -12.92
C THR A 185 -4.12 2.25 -13.78
N VAL A 186 -5.06 1.85 -14.60
CA VAL A 186 -5.76 2.72 -15.56
C VAL A 186 -7.27 2.53 -15.41
N PRO A 187 -8.09 3.49 -15.84
CA PRO A 187 -9.52 3.26 -16.02
C PRO A 187 -9.78 2.08 -16.93
N THR A 188 -10.78 1.27 -16.60
CA THR A 188 -11.18 0.10 -17.39
C THR A 188 -11.47 0.50 -18.86
N GLY A 189 -10.92 -0.25 -19.80
CA GLY A 189 -11.05 0.06 -21.25
C GLY A 189 -10.11 1.14 -21.77
N THR A 190 -9.09 1.55 -20.99
CA THR A 190 -8.06 2.48 -21.49
C THR A 190 -7.24 1.85 -22.61
N ASP A 191 -7.07 2.58 -23.73
CA ASP A 191 -6.16 2.16 -24.80
C ASP A 191 -4.70 2.25 -24.36
N VAL A 192 -4.17 1.11 -23.93
CA VAL A 192 -2.81 0.98 -23.39
C VAL A 192 -1.74 1.26 -24.47
N SER A 193 -2.07 1.06 -25.75
CA SER A 193 -1.13 1.30 -26.85
C SER A 193 -0.68 2.76 -26.94
N GLN A 194 -1.52 3.68 -26.51
CA GLN A 194 -1.22 5.12 -26.46
C GLN A 194 -0.26 5.49 -25.33
N LEU A 195 -0.33 4.79 -24.19
CA LEU A 195 0.57 5.01 -23.05
C LEU A 195 2.02 4.62 -23.40
N VAL A 196 2.20 3.51 -24.10
CA VAL A 196 3.53 3.03 -24.54
C VAL A 196 4.15 3.97 -25.56
N LYS A 197 3.37 4.47 -26.52
CA LYS A 197 3.83 5.45 -27.52
C LYS A 197 4.34 6.75 -26.88
N LYS A 198 3.65 7.25 -25.86
CA LYS A 198 4.03 8.49 -25.18
C LYS A 198 5.37 8.38 -24.46
N GLN A 199 5.69 7.22 -23.90
CA GLN A 199 6.97 6.97 -23.25
C GLN A 199 8.14 6.89 -24.23
N LYS A 200 7.96 6.30 -25.41
CA LYS A 200 8.97 6.31 -26.49
C LYS A 200 9.35 7.73 -26.93
N LEU A 201 8.39 8.63 -27.01
CA LEU A 201 8.62 10.04 -27.36
C LEU A 201 9.42 10.79 -26.29
N LEU A 202 9.15 10.55 -25.00
CA LEU A 202 9.91 11.17 -23.90
C LEU A 202 11.36 10.70 -23.86
N ASN A 203 11.61 9.42 -24.11
CA ASN A 203 12.96 8.86 -24.15
C ASN A 203 13.77 9.35 -25.37
N ASN A 204 13.12 9.69 -26.48
CA ASN A 204 13.78 10.25 -27.66
C ASN A 204 14.07 11.75 -27.52
N SER A 205 13.25 12.50 -26.80
CA SER A 205 13.49 13.93 -26.56
C SER A 205 14.63 14.19 -25.57
N SER A 206 14.91 13.27 -24.62
CA SER A 206 16.07 13.35 -23.75
C SER A 206 17.40 13.03 -24.42
N LYS A 207 17.39 12.40 -25.63
CA LYS A 207 18.59 12.16 -26.45
C LYS A 207 18.99 13.34 -27.34
N LEU A 208 18.13 14.36 -27.47
CA LEU A 208 18.39 15.53 -28.31
C LEU A 208 18.92 16.76 -27.55
N GLN A 209 19.27 16.61 -26.26
CA GLN A 209 19.81 17.70 -25.43
C GLN A 209 21.24 17.45 -24.95
N HIS A 210 22.04 16.70 -25.72
CA HIS A 210 23.51 16.62 -25.53
C HIS A 210 24.24 16.95 -26.82
#